data_8798cce3ed175bec674aa77099d28267
#
_entry.id   8798cce3ed175bec674aa77099d28267
#
_cell.length_a   1.000
_cell.length_b   1.000
_cell.length_c   1.000
_cell.angle_alpha   90.00
_cell.angle_beta   90.00
_cell.angle_gamma   90.00
#
_symmetry.space_group_name_H-M   'P 1'
#
loop_
_entity.id
_entity.type
_entity.pdbx_description
1 polymer ?
#
loop_
_entity_poly.entity_id
_entity_poly.type
_entity_poly.pdbx_seq_one_letter_code
_entity_poly.pdbx_strand_id
1 'polypeptide(L)'
;MFASRCNYGICLLALALALALVGPGWTQTATPPSPELTNLYRQAVSLLEQAQQQLTEGNLSAALAQVKQCNELFTRLQKECAAVLAERQLSSQDSQQLAINQKLAADAQAQADRLLETAAAKGKQARELKAQGKVEAGDAAYHESREEYLQAQNLSIKSAIYALQNQQIIFRFLAP
;
A
#
# COMPACT_ATOMS: atom_id res chain seq x y z
N MET A 1 -24.27 -23.57 3.66
CA MET A 1 -23.69 -22.95 4.86
C MET A 1 -22.20 -22.99 4.75
N PHE A 2 -21.58 -21.84 4.41
CA PHE A 2 -20.22 -21.44 4.76
C PHE A 2 -19.98 -20.09 4.08
N ALA A 3 -20.47 -19.05 4.76
CA ALA A 3 -20.15 -17.66 4.42
C ALA A 3 -18.84 -17.32 5.17
N SER A 4 -17.71 -17.58 4.54
CA SER A 4 -16.43 -17.04 5.00
C SER A 4 -16.33 -15.60 4.49
N ARG A 5 -16.69 -14.65 5.33
CA ARG A 5 -16.40 -13.23 5.14
C ARG A 5 -14.88 -13.05 5.23
N CYS A 6 -14.20 -13.08 4.09
CA CYS A 6 -12.87 -12.52 4.00
C CYS A 6 -12.97 -11.00 4.14
N ASN A 7 -12.92 -10.54 5.39
CA ASN A 7 -12.67 -9.15 5.71
C ASN A 7 -11.22 -8.80 5.32
N TYR A 8 -10.98 -8.46 4.06
CA TYR A 8 -9.77 -7.74 3.66
C TYR A 8 -9.95 -6.27 4.01
N GLY A 9 -10.08 -6.00 5.31
CA GLY A 9 -9.90 -4.67 5.86
C GLY A 9 -8.42 -4.33 5.80
N ILE A 10 -7.93 -3.89 4.65
CA ILE A 10 -6.71 -3.09 4.61
C ILE A 10 -7.09 -1.79 5.30
N CYS A 11 -6.78 -1.70 6.59
CA CYS A 11 -6.87 -0.44 7.33
C CYS A 11 -6.01 0.58 6.60
N LEU A 12 -6.66 1.45 5.82
CA LEU A 12 -6.10 2.72 5.40
C LEU A 12 -5.86 3.52 6.68
N LEU A 13 -4.64 3.46 7.21
CA LEU A 13 -4.16 4.39 8.21
C LEU A 13 -4.12 5.76 7.55
N ALA A 14 -5.24 6.49 7.67
CA ALA A 14 -5.29 7.92 7.42
C ALA A 14 -4.38 8.58 8.46
N LEU A 15 -3.13 8.82 8.07
CA LEU A 15 -2.19 9.61 8.84
C LEU A 15 -2.61 11.08 8.70
N ALA A 16 -3.48 11.54 9.61
CA ALA A 16 -3.73 12.96 9.81
C ALA A 16 -2.47 13.56 10.45
N LEU A 17 -1.57 14.08 9.62
CA LEU A 17 -0.45 14.88 10.08
C LEU A 17 -0.98 16.25 10.51
N ALA A 18 -1.13 16.47 11.81
CA ALA A 18 -1.37 17.78 12.39
C ALA A 18 -0.11 18.62 12.22
N LEU A 19 -0.13 19.58 11.31
CA LEU A 19 0.88 20.63 11.16
C LEU A 19 0.74 21.61 12.33
N ALA A 20 1.61 21.52 13.32
CA ALA A 20 1.79 22.55 14.36
C ALA A 20 2.98 23.43 13.99
N LEU A 21 2.75 24.76 14.05
CA LEU A 21 3.59 25.85 13.61
C LEU A 21 4.83 26.09 14.49
N VAL A 22 5.94 26.19 13.84
CA VAL A 22 7.12 27.06 13.93
C VAL A 22 7.45 27.79 15.24
N GLY A 23 8.65 27.50 15.76
CA GLY A 23 9.47 28.39 16.58
C GLY A 23 10.91 28.38 16.05
N PRO A 24 11.64 29.52 16.06
CA PRO A 24 12.94 29.65 15.40
C PRO A 24 14.12 29.21 16.29
N GLY A 25 15.01 28.47 15.66
CA GLY A 25 16.43 28.50 15.98
C GLY A 25 16.93 27.66 17.15
N TRP A 26 17.16 26.36 16.89
CA TRP A 26 18.23 25.62 17.55
C TRP A 26 18.91 24.76 16.49
N THR A 27 20.17 25.03 16.22
CA THR A 27 21.05 24.12 15.49
C THR A 27 21.28 22.88 16.37
N GLN A 28 20.35 21.95 16.39
CA GLN A 28 20.61 20.66 17.00
C GLN A 28 21.59 19.91 16.08
N THR A 29 22.77 19.64 16.62
CA THR A 29 23.66 18.61 16.08
C THR A 29 22.89 17.29 16.06
N ALA A 30 22.33 16.96 14.90
CA ALA A 30 21.58 15.73 14.72
C ALA A 30 22.49 14.56 15.12
N THR A 31 22.19 13.90 16.21
CA THR A 31 22.85 12.65 16.58
C THR A 31 22.71 11.71 15.39
N PRO A 32 23.80 11.12 14.88
CA PRO A 32 23.70 10.22 13.73
C PRO A 32 22.71 9.08 14.06
N PRO A 33 21.87 8.69 13.08
CA PRO A 33 20.89 7.62 13.29
C PRO A 33 21.61 6.34 13.73
N SER A 34 20.99 5.57 14.63
CA SER A 34 21.61 4.34 15.10
C SER A 34 21.81 3.37 13.92
N PRO A 35 22.90 2.58 13.91
CA PRO A 35 23.15 1.60 12.85
C PRO A 35 21.98 0.60 12.69
N GLU A 36 21.28 0.31 13.78
CA GLU A 36 20.11 -0.59 13.76
C GLU A 36 18.95 0.02 12.96
N LEU A 37 18.60 1.28 13.19
CA LEU A 37 17.54 1.98 12.45
C LEU A 37 17.90 2.13 10.97
N THR A 38 19.16 2.43 10.67
CA THR A 38 19.66 2.47 9.30
C THR A 38 19.49 1.10 8.59
N ASN A 39 19.79 0.01 9.28
CA ASN A 39 19.63 -1.33 8.73
C ASN A 39 18.15 -1.69 8.52
N LEU A 40 17.27 -1.38 9.47
CA LEU A 40 15.82 -1.57 9.30
C LEU A 40 15.28 -0.81 8.10
N TYR A 41 15.70 0.45 7.92
CA TYR A 41 15.31 1.25 6.78
C TYR A 41 15.78 0.63 5.45
N ARG A 42 17.04 0.20 5.36
CA ARG A 42 17.56 -0.45 4.15
C ARG A 42 16.82 -1.75 3.82
N GLN A 43 16.48 -2.55 4.83
CA GLN A 43 15.67 -3.75 4.65
C GLN A 43 14.26 -3.40 4.13
N ALA A 44 13.60 -2.37 4.69
CA ALA A 44 12.31 -1.92 4.22
C ALA A 44 12.34 -1.46 2.76
N VAL A 45 13.37 -0.68 2.38
CA VAL A 45 13.56 -0.22 0.99
C VAL A 45 13.78 -1.41 0.04
N SER A 46 14.63 -2.36 0.41
CA SER A 46 14.87 -3.57 -0.40
C SER A 46 13.59 -4.39 -0.60
N LEU A 47 12.77 -4.56 0.44
CA LEU A 47 11.47 -5.24 0.32
C LEU A 47 10.49 -4.47 -0.57
N LEU A 48 10.51 -3.15 -0.54
CA LEU A 48 9.68 -2.31 -1.41
C LEU A 48 10.06 -2.47 -2.88
N GLU A 49 11.36 -2.47 -3.19
CA GLU A 49 11.89 -2.72 -4.54
C GLU A 49 11.51 -4.11 -5.05
N GLN A 50 11.66 -5.13 -4.20
CA GLN A 50 11.25 -6.50 -4.53
C GLN A 50 9.74 -6.57 -4.78
N ALA A 51 8.92 -5.92 -3.95
CA ALA A 51 7.47 -5.88 -4.15
C ALA A 51 7.08 -5.27 -5.50
N GLN A 52 7.75 -4.18 -5.90
CA GLN A 52 7.56 -3.56 -7.22
C GLN A 52 7.94 -4.50 -8.36
N GLN A 53 9.06 -5.19 -8.23
CA GLN A 53 9.51 -6.16 -9.22
C GLN A 53 8.50 -7.31 -9.34
N GLN A 54 8.10 -7.93 -8.23
CA GLN A 54 7.12 -9.03 -8.22
C GLN A 54 5.77 -8.61 -8.80
N LEU A 55 5.34 -7.36 -8.53
CA LEU A 55 4.11 -6.82 -9.12
C LEU A 55 4.24 -6.69 -10.65
N THR A 56 5.39 -6.24 -11.15
CA THR A 56 5.67 -6.11 -12.59
C THR A 56 5.72 -7.48 -13.28
N GLU A 57 6.24 -8.49 -12.60
CA GLU A 57 6.28 -9.88 -13.07
C GLU A 57 4.91 -10.60 -12.97
N GLY A 58 3.90 -9.96 -12.38
CA GLY A 58 2.56 -10.53 -12.19
C GLY A 58 2.44 -11.48 -11.00
N ASN A 59 3.47 -11.58 -10.16
CA ASN A 59 3.51 -12.45 -8.97
C ASN A 59 2.81 -11.79 -7.79
N LEU A 60 1.47 -11.64 -7.86
CA LEU A 60 0.67 -10.87 -6.89
C LEU A 60 0.82 -11.35 -5.45
N SER A 61 0.93 -12.66 -5.23
CA SER A 61 1.08 -13.24 -3.89
C SER A 61 2.42 -12.87 -3.25
N ALA A 62 3.52 -12.94 -4.02
CA ALA A 62 4.84 -12.55 -3.56
C ALA A 62 4.92 -11.03 -3.31
N ALA A 63 4.40 -10.21 -4.23
CA ALA A 63 4.33 -8.77 -4.07
C ALA A 63 3.56 -8.38 -2.80
N LEU A 64 2.40 -9.01 -2.53
CA LEU A 64 1.61 -8.75 -1.32
C LEU A 64 2.35 -9.15 -0.04
N ALA A 65 3.07 -10.27 -0.04
CA ALA A 65 3.85 -10.71 1.11
C ALA A 65 4.96 -9.70 1.44
N GLN A 66 5.69 -9.22 0.41
CA GLN A 66 6.75 -8.23 0.57
C GLN A 66 6.21 -6.86 1.01
N VAL A 67 5.06 -6.42 0.48
CA VAL A 67 4.36 -5.20 0.93
C VAL A 67 4.04 -5.28 2.42
N LYS A 68 3.52 -6.41 2.91
CA LYS A 68 3.21 -6.61 4.33
C LYS A 68 4.46 -6.52 5.21
N GLN A 69 5.53 -7.24 4.84
CA GLN A 69 6.79 -7.19 5.58
C GLN A 69 7.42 -5.78 5.57
N CYS A 70 7.42 -5.10 4.43
CA CYS A 70 7.88 -3.74 4.31
C CYS A 70 7.09 -2.78 5.23
N ASN A 71 5.76 -2.91 5.25
CA ASN A 71 4.90 -2.10 6.12
C ASN A 71 5.17 -2.34 7.62
N GLU A 72 5.46 -3.58 8.03
CA GLU A 72 5.83 -3.91 9.40
C GLU A 72 7.13 -3.21 9.81
N LEU A 73 8.14 -3.20 8.94
CA LEU A 73 9.41 -2.50 9.20
C LEU A 73 9.23 -0.99 9.30
N PHE A 74 8.46 -0.37 8.38
CA PHE A 74 8.17 1.06 8.47
C PHE A 74 7.34 1.42 9.71
N THR A 75 6.41 0.56 10.11
CA THR A 75 5.63 0.74 11.35
C THR A 75 6.54 0.71 12.59
N ARG A 76 7.53 -0.18 12.60
CA ARG A 76 8.55 -0.22 13.66
C ARG A 76 9.39 1.06 13.65
N LEU A 77 9.91 1.49 12.49
CA LEU A 77 10.66 2.74 12.33
C LEU A 77 9.85 3.94 12.81
N GLN A 78 8.56 4.01 12.50
CA GLN A 78 7.68 5.09 12.94
C GLN A 78 7.60 5.18 14.46
N LYS A 79 7.51 4.06 15.16
CA LYS A 79 7.50 4.02 16.62
C LYS A 79 8.83 4.46 17.22
N GLU A 80 9.93 3.94 16.68
CA GLU A 80 11.27 4.21 17.20
C GLU A 80 11.78 5.63 16.88
N CYS A 81 11.33 6.22 15.77
CA CYS A 81 11.70 7.56 15.33
C CYS A 81 10.65 8.65 15.65
N ALA A 82 9.63 8.36 16.44
CA ALA A 82 8.50 9.28 16.64
C ALA A 82 8.93 10.69 17.08
N ALA A 83 9.88 10.80 18.01
CA ALA A 83 10.39 12.08 18.49
C ALA A 83 11.13 12.88 17.38
N VAL A 84 11.97 12.20 16.60
CA VAL A 84 12.70 12.81 15.48
C VAL A 84 11.74 13.26 14.39
N LEU A 85 10.71 12.47 14.10
CA LEU A 85 9.72 12.79 13.08
C LEU A 85 8.86 14.00 13.47
N ALA A 86 8.58 14.20 14.76
CA ALA A 86 7.81 15.35 15.24
C ALA A 86 8.52 16.69 15.01
N GLU A 87 9.85 16.70 15.00
CA GLU A 87 10.68 17.90 14.81
C GLU A 87 11.14 18.09 13.37
N ARG A 88 11.00 17.05 12.53
CA ARG A 88 11.55 17.05 11.18
C ARG A 88 10.65 17.80 10.20
N GLN A 89 11.26 18.73 9.48
CA GLN A 89 10.63 19.37 8.32
C GLN A 89 11.06 18.67 7.04
N LEU A 90 10.06 18.38 6.19
CA LEU A 90 10.30 17.84 4.85
C LEU A 90 10.64 18.97 3.88
N SER A 91 11.49 18.68 2.91
CA SER A 91 11.74 19.62 1.82
C SER A 91 10.46 19.84 0.99
N SER A 92 10.40 20.98 0.29
CA SER A 92 9.29 21.25 -0.63
C SER A 92 9.15 20.16 -1.70
N GLN A 93 10.27 19.64 -2.22
CA GLN A 93 10.29 18.57 -3.18
C GLN A 93 9.74 17.26 -2.60
N ASP A 94 10.14 16.89 -1.37
CA ASP A 94 9.61 15.70 -0.69
C ASP A 94 8.11 15.84 -0.45
N SER A 95 7.66 17.00 0.00
CA SER A 95 6.25 17.28 0.25
C SER A 95 5.42 17.14 -1.03
N GLN A 96 5.92 17.62 -2.16
CA GLN A 96 5.27 17.46 -3.47
C GLN A 96 5.23 15.98 -3.88
N GLN A 97 6.32 15.24 -3.72
CA GLN A 97 6.36 13.81 -4.07
C GLN A 97 5.41 12.99 -3.19
N LEU A 98 5.31 13.31 -1.90
CA LEU A 98 4.34 12.69 -0.99
C LEU A 98 2.91 12.91 -1.49
N ALA A 99 2.56 14.13 -1.89
CA ALA A 99 1.24 14.45 -2.41
C ALA A 99 0.92 13.69 -3.72
N ILE A 100 1.89 13.58 -4.63
CA ILE A 100 1.76 12.80 -5.86
C ILE A 100 1.51 11.32 -5.54
N ASN A 101 2.34 10.70 -4.70
CA ASN A 101 2.18 9.30 -4.35
C ASN A 101 0.87 9.05 -3.62
N GLN A 102 0.42 9.97 -2.76
CA GLN A 102 -0.86 9.87 -2.07
C GLN A 102 -2.03 9.88 -3.06
N LYS A 103 -1.98 10.76 -4.06
CA LYS A 103 -2.99 10.79 -5.13
C LYS A 103 -2.98 9.49 -5.94
N LEU A 104 -1.81 9.01 -6.35
CA LEU A 104 -1.68 7.76 -7.10
C LEU A 104 -2.19 6.55 -6.30
N ALA A 105 -1.92 6.52 -4.99
CA ALA A 105 -2.44 5.48 -4.09
C ALA A 105 -3.98 5.53 -4.02
N ALA A 106 -4.56 6.71 -3.84
CA ALA A 106 -6.01 6.89 -3.78
C ALA A 106 -6.70 6.52 -5.09
N ASP A 107 -6.14 6.94 -6.24
CA ASP A 107 -6.67 6.63 -7.56
C ASP A 107 -6.62 5.11 -7.84
N ALA A 108 -5.52 4.45 -7.51
CA ALA A 108 -5.38 3.01 -7.66
C ALA A 108 -6.36 2.24 -6.75
N GLN A 109 -6.54 2.67 -5.51
CA GLN A 109 -7.50 2.06 -4.59
C GLN A 109 -8.93 2.23 -5.07
N ALA A 110 -9.32 3.43 -5.52
CA ALA A 110 -10.66 3.68 -6.03
C ALA A 110 -10.98 2.84 -7.29
N GLN A 111 -9.98 2.60 -8.15
CA GLN A 111 -10.14 1.70 -9.29
C GLN A 111 -10.28 0.23 -8.85
N ALA A 112 -9.49 -0.19 -7.86
CA ALA A 112 -9.59 -1.54 -7.30
C ALA A 112 -10.98 -1.80 -6.71
N ASP A 113 -11.52 -0.86 -5.95
CA ASP A 113 -12.83 -0.98 -5.31
C ASP A 113 -13.95 -1.12 -6.36
N ARG A 114 -13.92 -0.34 -7.43
CA ARG A 114 -14.87 -0.47 -8.55
C ARG A 114 -14.80 -1.83 -9.23
N LEU A 115 -13.57 -2.33 -9.46
CA LEU A 115 -13.40 -3.67 -10.06
C LEU A 115 -13.88 -4.78 -9.12
N LEU A 116 -13.73 -4.63 -7.81
CA LEU A 116 -14.27 -5.59 -6.83
C LEU A 116 -15.80 -5.62 -6.85
N GLU A 117 -16.45 -4.46 -6.99
CA GLU A 117 -17.90 -4.39 -7.11
C GLU A 117 -18.40 -5.06 -8.39
N THR A 118 -17.78 -4.77 -9.54
CA THR A 118 -18.16 -5.38 -10.82
C THR A 118 -17.87 -6.89 -10.83
N ALA A 119 -16.74 -7.31 -10.31
CA ALA A 119 -16.40 -8.72 -10.16
C ALA A 119 -17.40 -9.47 -9.28
N ALA A 120 -17.82 -8.87 -8.17
CA ALA A 120 -18.83 -9.46 -7.29
C ALA A 120 -20.20 -9.61 -7.99
N ALA A 121 -20.61 -8.60 -8.77
CA ALA A 121 -21.85 -8.62 -9.55
C ALA A 121 -21.81 -9.72 -10.62
N LYS A 122 -20.72 -9.83 -11.39
CA LYS A 122 -20.51 -10.89 -12.38
C LYS A 122 -20.48 -12.29 -11.76
N GLY A 123 -19.82 -12.43 -10.60
CA GLY A 123 -19.82 -13.70 -9.85
C GLY A 123 -21.20 -14.12 -9.36
N LYS A 124 -22.07 -13.15 -9.04
CA LYS A 124 -23.48 -13.43 -8.74
C LYS A 124 -24.24 -13.86 -10.00
N GLN A 125 -24.09 -13.12 -11.09
CA GLN A 125 -24.69 -13.45 -12.39
C GLN A 125 -24.29 -14.86 -12.88
N ALA A 126 -23.01 -15.22 -12.74
CA ALA A 126 -22.51 -16.53 -13.08
C ALA A 126 -23.26 -17.66 -12.35
N ARG A 127 -23.50 -17.50 -11.04
CA ARG A 127 -24.27 -18.47 -10.24
C ARG A 127 -25.73 -18.57 -10.68
N GLU A 128 -26.36 -17.44 -10.98
CA GLU A 128 -27.75 -17.38 -11.45
C GLU A 128 -27.92 -18.06 -12.82
N LEU A 129 -26.99 -17.83 -13.76
CA LEU A 129 -26.99 -18.50 -15.07
C LEU A 129 -26.82 -20.00 -14.94
N LYS A 130 -25.91 -20.48 -14.10
CA LYS A 130 -25.72 -21.90 -13.85
C LYS A 130 -26.96 -22.53 -13.22
N ALA A 131 -27.63 -21.86 -12.30
CA ALA A 131 -28.87 -22.32 -11.70
C ALA A 131 -30.02 -22.43 -12.73
N GLN A 132 -30.00 -21.64 -13.81
CA GLN A 132 -30.91 -21.70 -14.94
C GLN A 132 -30.54 -22.77 -15.99
N GLY A 133 -29.48 -23.55 -15.77
CA GLY A 133 -28.97 -24.52 -16.73
C GLY A 133 -28.14 -23.94 -17.88
N LYS A 134 -27.85 -22.64 -17.86
CA LYS A 134 -27.03 -21.92 -18.85
C LYS A 134 -25.55 -22.02 -18.48
N VAL A 135 -24.98 -23.21 -18.51
CA VAL A 135 -23.66 -23.51 -17.94
C VAL A 135 -22.54 -22.71 -18.63
N GLU A 136 -22.51 -22.73 -19.97
CA GLU A 136 -21.46 -22.01 -20.74
C GLU A 136 -21.46 -20.50 -20.48
N ALA A 137 -22.64 -19.88 -20.46
CA ALA A 137 -22.76 -18.44 -20.13
C ALA A 137 -22.34 -18.14 -18.66
N GLY A 138 -22.67 -19.08 -17.77
CA GLY A 138 -22.26 -18.99 -16.36
C GLY A 138 -20.75 -19.12 -16.18
N ASP A 139 -20.09 -19.99 -16.94
CA ASP A 139 -18.64 -20.14 -16.93
C ASP A 139 -17.94 -18.90 -17.50
N ALA A 140 -18.44 -18.35 -18.60
CA ALA A 140 -17.89 -17.11 -19.17
C ALA A 140 -17.96 -15.94 -18.15
N ALA A 141 -19.12 -15.72 -17.53
CA ALA A 141 -19.29 -14.69 -16.50
C ALA A 141 -18.40 -14.94 -15.28
N TYR A 142 -18.15 -16.19 -14.90
CA TYR A 142 -17.23 -16.53 -13.81
C TYR A 142 -15.76 -16.19 -14.17
N HIS A 143 -15.34 -16.50 -15.39
CA HIS A 143 -14.01 -16.15 -15.87
C HIS A 143 -13.77 -14.63 -15.86
N GLU A 144 -14.73 -13.86 -16.39
CA GLU A 144 -14.66 -12.39 -16.34
C GLU A 144 -14.58 -11.86 -14.89
N SER A 145 -15.41 -12.38 -13.98
CA SER A 145 -15.37 -12.02 -12.57
C SER A 145 -13.98 -12.28 -11.98
N ARG A 146 -13.37 -13.41 -12.30
CA ARG A 146 -12.04 -13.77 -11.80
C ARG A 146 -10.94 -12.82 -12.32
N GLU A 147 -10.99 -12.45 -13.58
CA GLU A 147 -10.04 -11.51 -14.18
C GLU A 147 -10.13 -10.14 -13.51
N GLU A 148 -11.33 -9.64 -13.27
CA GLU A 148 -11.53 -8.38 -12.56
C GLU A 148 -11.04 -8.44 -11.11
N TYR A 149 -11.21 -9.57 -10.40
CA TYR A 149 -10.62 -9.75 -9.08
C TYR A 149 -9.09 -9.68 -9.10
N LEU A 150 -8.43 -10.29 -10.08
CA LEU A 150 -6.99 -10.25 -10.21
C LEU A 150 -6.49 -8.82 -10.53
N GLN A 151 -7.21 -8.09 -11.40
CA GLN A 151 -6.90 -6.69 -11.69
C GLN A 151 -7.08 -5.80 -10.46
N ALA A 152 -8.16 -6.00 -9.71
CA ALA A 152 -8.40 -5.27 -8.45
C ALA A 152 -7.30 -5.54 -7.42
N GLN A 153 -6.86 -6.78 -7.29
CA GLN A 153 -5.77 -7.16 -6.40
C GLN A 153 -4.46 -6.48 -6.81
N ASN A 154 -4.14 -6.46 -8.11
CA ASN A 154 -2.96 -5.76 -8.64
C ASN A 154 -2.98 -4.27 -8.26
N LEU A 155 -4.11 -3.59 -8.49
CA LEU A 155 -4.28 -2.17 -8.16
C LEU A 155 -4.20 -1.90 -6.66
N SER A 156 -4.76 -2.77 -5.82
CA SER A 156 -4.64 -2.64 -4.36
C SER A 156 -3.19 -2.77 -3.88
N ILE A 157 -2.43 -3.70 -4.44
CA ILE A 157 -0.99 -3.83 -4.14
C ILE A 157 -0.24 -2.59 -4.62
N LYS A 158 -0.55 -2.07 -5.80
CA LYS A 158 0.04 -0.85 -6.35
C LYS A 158 -0.24 0.37 -5.46
N SER A 159 -1.46 0.51 -4.96
CA SER A 159 -1.84 1.53 -3.99
C SER A 159 -0.98 1.44 -2.72
N ALA A 160 -0.81 0.25 -2.16
CA ALA A 160 0.02 0.03 -0.99
C ALA A 160 1.50 0.37 -1.24
N ILE A 161 2.03 0.04 -2.42
CA ILE A 161 3.39 0.39 -2.82
C ILE A 161 3.58 1.92 -2.84
N TYR A 162 2.65 2.69 -3.40
CA TYR A 162 2.73 4.15 -3.37
C TYR A 162 2.71 4.72 -1.93
N ALA A 163 1.90 4.14 -1.05
CA ALA A 163 1.89 4.52 0.36
C ALA A 163 3.24 4.23 1.05
N LEU A 164 3.87 3.09 0.74
CA LEU A 164 5.19 2.72 1.27
C LEU A 164 6.33 3.57 0.68
N GLN A 165 6.22 4.03 -0.56
CA GLN A 165 7.15 5.02 -1.12
C GLN A 165 7.12 6.34 -0.34
N ASN A 166 5.95 6.74 0.18
CA ASN A 166 5.87 7.88 1.08
C ASN A 166 6.64 7.63 2.38
N GLN A 167 6.54 6.44 2.97
CA GLN A 167 7.33 6.07 4.13
C GLN A 167 8.83 6.09 3.82
N GLN A 168 9.24 5.59 2.66
CA GLN A 168 10.63 5.66 2.20
C GLN A 168 11.15 7.11 2.17
N ILE A 169 10.38 8.06 1.65
CA ILE A 169 10.74 9.48 1.63
C ILE A 169 10.85 10.03 3.06
N ILE A 170 9.89 9.72 3.92
CA ILE A 170 9.84 10.20 5.31
C ILE A 170 11.06 9.72 6.08
N PHE A 171 11.50 8.48 5.90
CA PHE A 171 12.61 7.88 6.65
C PHE A 171 13.97 7.97 5.94
N ARG A 172 14.06 8.63 4.79
CA ARG A 172 15.31 8.72 4.01
C ARG A 172 16.49 9.30 4.79
N PHE A 173 16.25 10.06 5.84
CA PHE A 173 17.30 10.60 6.71
C PHE A 173 18.09 9.52 7.48
N LEU A 174 17.58 8.29 7.55
CA LEU A 174 18.28 7.17 8.19
C LEU A 174 19.41 6.60 7.34
N ALA A 175 19.40 6.86 6.03
CA ALA A 175 20.45 6.46 5.09
C ALA A 175 20.56 7.54 4.00
N PRO A 176 21.21 8.66 4.31
CA PRO A 176 21.42 9.77 3.38
C PRO A 176 22.32 9.39 2.21
#